data_55690b5cdfaaefa1235c472326abf158
#
_entry.id   55690b5cdfaaefa1235c472326abf158
#
_cell.length_a   1.000
_cell.length_b   1.000
_cell.length_c   1.000
_cell.angle_alpha   90.00
_cell.angle_beta   90.00
_cell.angle_gamma   90.00
#
_symmetry.space_group_name_H-M   'P 1'
#
loop_
_entity.id
_entity.type
_entity.pdbx_description
1 polymer ?
#
loop_
_entity_poly.entity_id
_entity_poly.type
_entity_poly.pdbx_seq_one_letter_code
_entity_poly.pdbx_strand_id
1 'polypeptide(L)'
;MFISYPDYEELYRAPRYSITVNTAIKKLTLFKDGKVFKTYPIAIGKPSTPTPKGTFKIINKAVNPGGPFGARWMGLNAPNGDYGIHGTNNPSSIGKAVSNGCIRMYNNNVIEVFNLVPIGTIVTIV
;
A
#
# COMPACT_ATOMS: atom_id res chain seq x y z
N MET A 1 -15.48 25.64 33.79
CA MET A 1 -15.57 24.33 33.17
C MET A 1 -14.43 24.12 32.18
N PHE A 2 -13.74 23.04 32.29
CA PHE A 2 -12.67 22.70 31.36
C PHE A 2 -13.17 21.86 30.22
N ILE A 3 -12.77 22.25 29.02
CA ILE A 3 -12.81 21.37 27.89
C ILE A 3 -11.49 20.60 27.90
N SER A 4 -11.57 19.28 27.81
CA SER A 4 -10.37 18.45 27.79
C SER A 4 -9.60 18.68 26.48
N TYR A 5 -8.38 19.18 26.58
CA TYR A 5 -7.55 19.44 25.41
C TYR A 5 -7.05 18.20 24.69
N PRO A 6 -6.89 17.03 25.31
CA PRO A 6 -6.66 15.81 24.54
C PRO A 6 -7.71 15.58 23.47
N ASP A 7 -8.99 15.92 23.77
CA ASP A 7 -10.08 15.79 22.81
C ASP A 7 -9.92 16.76 21.64
N TYR A 8 -9.43 17.96 21.92
CA TYR A 8 -9.15 18.97 20.91
C TYR A 8 -8.05 18.49 19.95
N GLU A 9 -6.96 17.96 20.48
CA GLU A 9 -5.87 17.43 19.67
C GLU A 9 -6.31 16.26 18.82
N GLU A 10 -7.12 15.37 19.36
CA GLU A 10 -7.65 14.23 18.60
C GLU A 10 -8.55 14.66 17.46
N LEU A 11 -9.38 15.68 17.65
CA LEU A 11 -10.26 16.21 16.63
C LEU A 11 -9.51 16.75 15.41
N TYR A 12 -8.33 17.35 15.63
CA TYR A 12 -7.56 18.01 14.58
C TYR A 12 -6.35 17.20 14.12
N ARG A 13 -6.09 16.06 14.76
CA ARG A 13 -5.00 15.19 14.35
C ARG A 13 -5.36 14.47 13.04
N ALA A 14 -4.44 14.50 12.09
CA ALA A 14 -4.58 13.73 10.87
C ALA A 14 -4.67 12.24 11.19
N PRO A 15 -5.51 11.46 10.51
CA PRO A 15 -5.55 10.01 10.66
C PRO A 15 -4.18 9.38 10.39
N ARG A 16 -3.85 8.35 11.16
CA ARG A 16 -2.63 7.56 10.95
C ARG A 16 -2.98 6.31 10.17
N TYR A 17 -2.35 6.16 9.04
CA TYR A 17 -2.53 4.99 8.19
C TYR A 17 -1.32 4.06 8.29
N SER A 18 -1.57 2.78 8.15
CA SER A 18 -0.54 1.77 7.96
C SER A 18 -1.09 0.68 7.03
N ILE A 19 -0.18 -0.07 6.44
CA ILE A 19 -0.52 -1.09 5.47
C ILE A 19 0.14 -2.40 5.89
N THR A 20 -0.61 -3.50 5.80
CA THR A 20 -0.07 -4.85 5.89
C THR A 20 -0.36 -5.58 4.58
N VAL A 21 0.68 -6.14 3.98
CA VAL A 21 0.58 -6.99 2.80
C VAL A 21 0.79 -8.43 3.25
N ASN A 22 -0.21 -9.28 3.06
CA ASN A 22 -0.11 -10.71 3.32
C ASN A 22 0.08 -11.44 1.99
N THR A 23 1.29 -11.92 1.76
CA THR A 23 1.63 -12.60 0.50
C THR A 23 1.00 -13.97 0.37
N ALA A 24 0.76 -14.66 1.48
CA ALA A 24 0.17 -16.00 1.47
C ALA A 24 -1.26 -15.98 0.93
N ILE A 25 -2.07 -14.99 1.34
CA ILE A 25 -3.47 -14.88 0.91
C ILE A 25 -3.67 -13.82 -0.16
N LYS A 26 -2.62 -13.11 -0.56
CA LYS A 26 -2.62 -12.07 -1.60
C LYS A 26 -3.66 -10.98 -1.31
N LYS A 27 -3.54 -10.41 -0.11
CA LYS A 27 -4.40 -9.31 0.36
C LYS A 27 -3.54 -8.19 0.93
N LEU A 28 -3.97 -6.96 0.68
CA LEU A 28 -3.43 -5.76 1.30
C LEU A 28 -4.50 -5.21 2.22
N THR A 29 -4.15 -5.00 3.49
CA THR A 29 -5.05 -4.40 4.48
C THR A 29 -4.58 -3.00 4.80
N LEU A 30 -5.47 -2.03 4.64
CA LEU A 30 -5.25 -0.65 5.05
C LEU A 30 -5.84 -0.47 6.44
N PHE A 31 -5.01 0.00 7.36
CA PHE A 31 -5.40 0.35 8.72
C PHE A 31 -5.49 1.87 8.87
N LYS A 32 -6.49 2.30 9.60
CA LYS A 32 -6.66 3.70 9.99
C LYS A 32 -6.75 3.78 11.52
N ASP A 33 -5.82 4.49 12.13
CA ASP A 33 -5.72 4.61 13.60
C ASP A 33 -5.71 3.25 14.30
N GLY A 34 -4.99 2.28 13.72
CA GLY A 34 -4.83 0.93 14.27
C GLY A 34 -5.99 -0.02 14.03
N LYS A 35 -7.04 0.41 13.33
CA LYS A 35 -8.21 -0.41 13.01
C LYS A 35 -8.27 -0.69 11.52
N VAL A 36 -8.77 -1.85 11.14
CA VAL A 36 -8.97 -2.20 9.73
C VAL A 36 -9.93 -1.21 9.09
N PHE A 37 -9.43 -0.51 8.07
CA PHE A 37 -10.25 0.37 7.23
C PHE A 37 -10.83 -0.42 6.06
N LYS A 38 -9.96 -1.11 5.30
CA LYS A 38 -10.39 -1.88 4.13
C LYS A 38 -9.31 -2.90 3.74
N THR A 39 -9.74 -3.99 3.13
CA THR A 39 -8.86 -5.04 2.59
C THR A 39 -9.07 -5.12 1.08
N TYR A 40 -7.95 -5.26 0.35
CA TYR A 40 -7.93 -5.28 -1.11
C TYR A 40 -7.25 -6.53 -1.64
N PRO A 41 -7.73 -7.09 -2.75
CA PRO A 41 -7.01 -8.15 -3.45
C PRO A 41 -5.80 -7.56 -4.18
N ILE A 42 -4.72 -8.33 -4.24
CA ILE A 42 -3.46 -7.89 -4.87
C ILE A 42 -2.83 -9.01 -5.69
N ALA A 43 -1.89 -8.63 -6.55
CA ALA A 43 -0.91 -9.55 -7.12
C ALA A 43 0.44 -9.32 -6.45
N ILE A 44 1.22 -10.36 -6.37
CA ILE A 44 2.55 -10.35 -5.74
C ILE A 44 3.60 -10.92 -6.68
N GLY A 45 4.86 -10.89 -6.24
CA GLY A 45 5.97 -11.47 -6.97
C GLY A 45 5.81 -12.96 -7.20
N LYS A 46 6.24 -13.44 -8.37
CA LYS A 46 6.31 -14.87 -8.65
C LYS A 46 7.38 -15.54 -7.76
N PRO A 47 7.38 -16.87 -7.62
CA PRO A 47 8.34 -17.56 -6.72
C PRO A 47 9.80 -17.25 -7.00
N SER A 48 10.18 -16.99 -8.26
CA SER A 48 11.56 -16.64 -8.64
C SER A 48 11.90 -15.17 -8.40
N THR A 49 10.91 -14.31 -8.21
CA THR A 49 11.06 -12.87 -7.93
C THR A 49 10.09 -12.47 -6.82
N PRO A 50 10.27 -13.00 -5.60
CA PRO A 50 9.28 -12.82 -4.55
C PRO A 50 9.21 -11.37 -4.07
N THR A 51 8.03 -10.97 -3.63
CA THR A 51 7.86 -9.70 -2.93
C THR A 51 8.67 -9.74 -1.63
N PRO A 52 9.53 -8.74 -1.36
CA PRO A 52 10.36 -8.76 -0.15
C PRO A 52 9.48 -8.67 1.10
N LYS A 53 9.82 -9.47 2.12
CA LYS A 53 9.16 -9.43 3.42
C LYS A 53 9.91 -8.51 4.36
N GLY A 54 9.21 -7.84 5.23
CA GLY A 54 9.78 -6.91 6.20
C GLY A 54 8.88 -5.71 6.44
N THR A 55 9.44 -4.72 7.12
CA THR A 55 8.76 -3.46 7.40
C THR A 55 9.44 -2.34 6.62
N PHE A 56 8.68 -1.68 5.79
CA PHE A 56 9.16 -0.63 4.89
C PHE A 56 8.31 0.63 5.03
N LYS A 57 8.71 1.67 4.30
CA LYS A 57 7.97 2.94 4.22
C LYS A 57 7.73 3.32 2.78
N ILE A 58 6.62 4.01 2.53
CA ILE A 58 6.39 4.67 1.25
C ILE A 58 7.34 5.88 1.18
N ILE A 59 8.19 5.92 0.17
CA ILE A 59 9.20 6.96 0.01
C ILE A 59 8.95 7.91 -1.15
N ASN A 60 8.11 7.52 -2.11
CA ASN A 60 7.73 8.37 -3.23
C ASN A 60 6.36 7.96 -3.76
N LYS A 61 5.74 8.86 -4.54
CA LYS A 61 4.42 8.66 -5.12
C LYS A 61 4.40 9.28 -6.51
N ALA A 62 3.72 8.62 -7.45
CA ALA A 62 3.53 9.13 -8.81
C ALA A 62 2.10 8.91 -9.29
N VAL A 63 1.57 9.93 -9.97
CA VAL A 63 0.23 9.91 -10.58
C VAL A 63 0.38 9.53 -12.06
N ASN A 64 -0.42 8.55 -12.50
CA ASN A 64 -0.47 8.10 -13.90
C ASN A 64 0.91 7.74 -14.47
N PRO A 65 1.71 6.90 -13.80
CA PRO A 65 2.97 6.43 -14.38
C PRO A 65 2.75 5.69 -15.69
N GLY A 66 1.60 5.02 -15.82
CA GLY A 66 1.19 4.37 -17.05
C GLY A 66 1.81 3.00 -17.26
N GLY A 67 1.46 2.36 -18.38
CA GLY A 67 1.94 1.04 -18.73
C GLY A 67 1.64 0.01 -17.65
N PRO A 68 2.62 -0.86 -17.32
CA PRO A 68 2.41 -1.91 -16.31
C PRO A 68 2.20 -1.38 -14.89
N PHE A 69 2.50 -0.10 -14.63
CA PHE A 69 2.32 0.52 -13.31
C PHE A 69 0.92 1.12 -13.12
N GLY A 70 0.13 1.21 -14.19
CA GLY A 70 -1.27 1.64 -14.11
C GLY A 70 -1.45 3.08 -13.65
N ALA A 71 -2.46 3.29 -12.80
CA ALA A 71 -2.93 4.65 -12.46
C ALA A 71 -2.08 5.36 -11.41
N ARG A 72 -1.42 4.63 -10.51
CA ARG A 72 -0.64 5.20 -9.39
C ARG A 72 0.55 4.32 -9.05
N TRP A 73 1.58 4.95 -8.49
CA TRP A 73 2.77 4.28 -7.97
C TRP A 73 3.08 4.81 -6.57
N MET A 74 3.36 3.89 -5.64
CA MET A 74 3.87 4.20 -4.31
C MET A 74 5.13 3.36 -4.08
N GLY A 75 6.29 4.01 -4.14
CA GLY A 75 7.59 3.33 -3.97
C GLY A 75 7.90 3.03 -2.52
N LEU A 76 8.55 1.89 -2.30
CA LEU A 76 8.96 1.41 -0.98
C LEU A 76 10.48 1.49 -0.84
N ASN A 77 10.98 1.67 0.39
CA ASN A 77 12.41 1.69 0.68
C ASN A 77 13.01 0.28 0.87
N ALA A 78 12.39 -0.74 0.31
CA ALA A 78 12.93 -2.10 0.35
C ALA A 78 14.23 -2.18 -0.44
N PRO A 79 15.27 -2.84 0.11
CA PRO A 79 16.56 -2.93 -0.56
C PRO A 79 16.56 -3.92 -1.73
N ASN A 80 17.59 -3.82 -2.58
CA ASN A 80 17.87 -4.75 -3.68
C ASN A 80 16.85 -4.71 -4.83
N GLY A 81 16.21 -3.58 -5.05
CA GLY A 81 15.31 -3.39 -6.16
C GLY A 81 14.39 -2.20 -5.98
N ASP A 82 13.69 -1.85 -7.05
CA ASP A 82 12.71 -0.78 -7.06
C ASP A 82 11.33 -1.40 -6.80
N TYR A 83 11.02 -1.63 -5.54
CA TYR A 83 9.75 -2.21 -5.14
C TYR A 83 8.72 -1.14 -4.84
N GLY A 84 7.47 -1.42 -5.16
CA GLY A 84 6.39 -0.49 -4.91
C GLY A 84 5.02 -1.16 -4.96
N ILE A 85 4.02 -0.38 -4.57
CA ILE A 85 2.61 -0.70 -4.69
C ILE A 85 2.06 0.16 -5.82
N HIS A 86 1.45 -0.47 -6.83
CA HIS A 86 1.01 0.27 -8.01
C HIS A 86 -0.25 -0.35 -8.63
N GLY A 87 -0.84 0.36 -9.57
CA GLY A 87 -1.92 -0.16 -10.38
C GLY A 87 -1.43 -1.14 -11.45
N THR A 88 -2.25 -1.43 -12.42
CA THR A 88 -1.88 -2.38 -13.49
C THR A 88 -2.66 -2.13 -14.77
N ASN A 89 -2.03 -2.43 -15.92
CA ASN A 89 -2.71 -2.53 -17.20
C ASN A 89 -3.20 -3.97 -17.47
N ASN A 90 -2.98 -4.88 -16.54
CA ASN A 90 -3.41 -6.28 -16.63
C ASN A 90 -4.20 -6.68 -15.39
N PRO A 91 -5.47 -6.28 -15.28
CA PRO A 91 -6.28 -6.56 -14.08
C PRO A 91 -6.51 -8.05 -13.83
N SER A 92 -6.39 -8.90 -14.83
CA SER A 92 -6.51 -10.35 -14.65
C SER A 92 -5.37 -10.95 -13.83
N SER A 93 -4.28 -10.20 -13.61
CA SER A 93 -3.16 -10.64 -12.77
C SER A 93 -3.47 -10.58 -11.26
N ILE A 94 -4.49 -9.81 -10.86
CA ILE A 94 -4.83 -9.67 -9.44
C ILE A 94 -5.27 -11.01 -8.86
N GLY A 95 -4.76 -11.34 -7.68
CA GLY A 95 -4.96 -12.63 -7.04
C GLY A 95 -3.89 -13.67 -7.37
N LYS A 96 -2.87 -13.29 -8.15
CA LYS A 96 -1.84 -14.22 -8.65
C LYS A 96 -0.44 -13.78 -8.21
N ALA A 97 0.50 -14.73 -8.26
CA ALA A 97 1.94 -14.50 -8.01
C ALA A 97 2.65 -14.43 -9.36
N VAL A 98 2.70 -13.24 -9.96
CA VAL A 98 3.13 -13.07 -11.36
C VAL A 98 4.05 -11.87 -11.61
N SER A 99 4.27 -11.00 -10.61
CA SER A 99 5.09 -9.80 -10.79
C SER A 99 6.59 -10.07 -10.60
N ASN A 100 7.40 -9.06 -10.82
CA ASN A 100 8.83 -9.08 -10.53
C ASN A 100 9.15 -8.65 -9.09
N GLY A 101 8.17 -8.71 -8.19
CA GLY A 101 8.30 -8.38 -6.78
C GLY A 101 7.40 -7.24 -6.31
N CYS A 102 6.98 -6.36 -7.20
CA CYS A 102 6.04 -5.29 -6.86
C CYS A 102 4.65 -5.84 -6.52
N ILE A 103 3.90 -5.05 -5.79
CA ILE A 103 2.53 -5.36 -5.37
C ILE A 103 1.59 -4.64 -6.34
N ARG A 104 0.75 -5.40 -7.04
CA ARG A 104 -0.23 -4.85 -7.97
C ARG A 104 -1.61 -4.79 -7.35
N MET A 105 -2.29 -3.68 -7.57
CA MET A 105 -3.69 -3.48 -7.18
C MET A 105 -4.53 -3.14 -8.41
N TYR A 106 -5.84 -3.36 -8.33
CA TYR A 106 -6.75 -2.75 -9.29
C TYR A 106 -6.56 -1.23 -9.28
N ASN A 107 -6.67 -0.58 -10.42
CA ASN A 107 -6.43 0.86 -10.53
C ASN A 107 -7.34 1.68 -9.61
N ASN A 108 -8.62 1.35 -9.53
CA ASN A 108 -9.54 2.05 -8.62
C ASN A 108 -9.14 1.88 -7.14
N ASN A 109 -8.59 0.74 -6.77
CA ASN A 109 -8.15 0.47 -5.40
C ASN A 109 -6.86 1.22 -5.07
N VAL A 110 -5.88 1.22 -5.97
CA VAL A 110 -4.63 1.94 -5.72
C VAL A 110 -4.84 3.45 -5.65
N ILE A 111 -5.78 3.97 -6.43
CA ILE A 111 -6.16 5.38 -6.35
C ILE A 111 -6.72 5.71 -4.95
N GLU A 112 -7.59 4.87 -4.42
CA GLU A 112 -8.16 5.06 -3.09
C GLU A 112 -7.06 5.09 -2.01
N VAL A 113 -6.19 4.10 -2.00
CA VAL A 113 -5.09 4.02 -1.02
C VAL A 113 -4.13 5.20 -1.19
N PHE A 114 -3.75 5.51 -2.42
CA PHE A 114 -2.86 6.63 -2.74
C PHE A 114 -3.39 7.96 -2.20
N ASN A 115 -4.70 8.19 -2.31
CA ASN A 115 -5.31 9.43 -1.84
C ASN A 115 -5.38 9.53 -0.31
N LEU A 116 -5.30 8.41 0.40
CA LEU A 116 -5.43 8.37 1.85
C LEU A 116 -4.08 8.39 2.56
N VAL A 117 -3.07 7.67 2.05
CA VAL A 117 -1.81 7.48 2.77
C VAL A 117 -0.74 8.48 2.34
N PRO A 118 -0.03 9.10 3.29
CA PRO A 118 1.08 9.99 2.97
C PRO A 118 2.38 9.21 2.72
N ILE A 119 3.37 9.89 2.14
CA ILE A 119 4.77 9.42 2.16
C ILE A 119 5.19 9.25 3.61
N GLY A 120 5.93 8.19 3.91
CA GLY A 120 6.31 7.81 5.27
C GLY A 120 5.40 6.77 5.90
N THR A 121 4.27 6.43 5.26
CA THR A 121 3.37 5.39 5.74
C THR A 121 4.11 4.05 5.84
N ILE A 122 3.95 3.37 6.97
CA ILE A 122 4.57 2.07 7.22
C ILE A 122 3.82 0.99 6.44
N VAL A 123 4.60 0.14 5.77
CA VAL A 123 4.10 -1.00 5.02
C VAL A 123 4.82 -2.26 5.53
N THR A 124 4.08 -3.14 6.17
CA THR A 124 4.60 -4.42 6.65
C THR A 124 4.19 -5.51 5.68
N ILE A 125 5.17 -6.24 5.16
CA ILE A 125 4.95 -7.34 4.22
C ILE A 125 5.30 -8.66 4.92
N VAL A 126 4.34 -9.52 5.00
CA VAL A 126 4.47 -10.84 5.65
C VAL A 126 4.19 -11.98 4.69
#